data_6a5578af5c9bfc7bd1a4d90562aab129
#
_entry.id   6a5578af5c9bfc7bd1a4d90562aab129
#
_cell.length_a   1.000
_cell.length_b   1.000
_cell.length_c   1.000
_cell.angle_alpha   90.00
_cell.angle_beta   90.00
_cell.angle_gamma   90.00
#
_symmetry.space_group_name_H-M   'P 1'
#
loop_
_entity.id
_entity.type
_entity.pdbx_description
1 polymer ?
#
loop_
_entity_poly.entity_id
_entity_poly.type
_entity_poly.pdbx_seq_one_letter_code
_entity_poly.pdbx_strand_id
1 'polypeptide(L)'
;KLAFMEKFLWEPSSRKKEESLLEDFSKFINFKSNYNFKTLWKWTVDHPEEFWSKFWDYSKIIGDKGKEIIKFDKTFNKTQFFPDSKLNYAENILKKKTSEVAVSFLSEKGFEEEITWKHLYNSVCKFSGYLKSLGLKKGDRVAAYVPNKIETIISFLACAKNGVIWSSCSPDFGIQGVVDRFKQIQPTILITSDHYFYNGKKINILEKVKDILKEIPSIKKTLVFNYNQKETFNQEDYVNFNKVLDQGDVDETFERFEFNHPIYILYSSGTTGKPKCITHGAGNVLIEHNKEFML
;
A
#
# COMPACT_ATOMS: atom_id res chain seq x y z
N LYS A 1 41.25 32.33 -6.80
CA LYS A 1 39.95 31.67 -6.55
C LYS A 1 39.75 30.64 -7.67
N LEU A 2 40.08 29.38 -7.41
CA LEU A 2 39.74 28.27 -8.28
C LEU A 2 38.22 28.04 -8.14
N ALA A 3 37.46 28.40 -9.19
CA ALA A 3 36.07 27.96 -9.31
C ALA A 3 36.11 26.45 -9.57
N PHE A 4 35.76 25.65 -8.60
CA PHE A 4 35.38 24.26 -8.83
C PHE A 4 34.14 24.30 -9.71
N MET A 5 34.28 24.14 -11.02
CA MET A 5 33.21 23.76 -11.89
C MET A 5 32.81 22.34 -11.46
N GLU A 6 31.66 22.20 -10.79
CA GLU A 6 31.08 20.90 -10.56
C GLU A 6 30.84 20.23 -11.92
N LYS A 7 31.72 19.32 -12.27
CA LYS A 7 31.60 18.54 -13.50
C LYS A 7 30.57 17.46 -13.26
N PHE A 8 29.39 17.61 -13.84
CA PHE A 8 28.37 16.54 -13.78
C PHE A 8 28.97 15.25 -14.33
N LEU A 9 28.81 14.15 -13.60
CA LEU A 9 29.25 12.82 -14.05
C LEU A 9 28.38 12.33 -15.21
N TRP A 10 27.11 12.75 -15.24
CA TRP A 10 26.16 12.42 -16.28
C TRP A 10 25.08 13.51 -16.38
N GLU A 11 24.60 13.75 -17.59
CA GLU A 11 23.48 14.63 -17.88
C GLU A 11 22.56 13.96 -18.92
N PRO A 12 21.20 14.02 -18.74
CA PRO A 12 20.28 13.47 -19.71
C PRO A 12 20.37 14.25 -21.05
N SER A 13 20.28 13.52 -22.16
CA SER A 13 20.17 14.14 -23.48
C SER A 13 18.91 15.00 -23.60
N SER A 14 18.91 15.96 -24.54
CA SER A 14 17.74 16.81 -24.79
C SER A 14 16.46 15.97 -25.03
N ARG A 15 16.59 14.91 -25.83
CA ARG A 15 15.48 13.98 -26.06
C ARG A 15 14.93 13.34 -24.79
N LYS A 16 15.81 12.88 -23.88
CA LYS A 16 15.37 12.31 -22.58
C LYS A 16 14.69 13.34 -21.68
N LYS A 17 15.10 14.60 -21.75
CA LYS A 17 14.46 15.70 -21.02
C LYS A 17 13.05 15.95 -21.58
N GLU A 18 12.91 16.02 -22.93
CA GLU A 18 11.63 16.25 -23.63
C GLU A 18 10.60 15.14 -23.44
N GLU A 19 11.08 13.89 -23.36
CA GLU A 19 10.26 12.68 -23.18
C GLU A 19 10.03 12.34 -21.69
N SER A 20 10.50 13.16 -20.74
CA SER A 20 10.33 12.89 -19.30
C SER A 20 8.89 13.14 -18.86
N LEU A 21 8.43 12.36 -17.87
CA LEU A 21 7.11 12.55 -17.25
C LEU A 21 6.98 13.94 -16.60
N LEU A 22 8.09 14.47 -16.07
CA LEU A 22 8.12 15.82 -15.51
C LEU A 22 7.84 16.91 -16.55
N GLU A 23 8.38 16.76 -17.75
CA GLU A 23 8.10 17.68 -18.86
C GLU A 23 6.67 17.52 -19.39
N ASP A 24 6.15 16.28 -19.45
CA ASP A 24 4.76 16.02 -19.78
C ASP A 24 3.80 16.70 -18.79
N PHE A 25 4.06 16.61 -17.50
CA PHE A 25 3.33 17.35 -16.48
C PHE A 25 3.44 18.87 -16.67
N SER A 26 4.65 19.38 -16.95
CA SER A 26 4.87 20.81 -17.21
C SER A 26 4.03 21.32 -18.38
N LYS A 27 3.93 20.54 -19.45
CA LYS A 27 3.06 20.84 -20.61
C LYS A 27 1.58 20.81 -20.21
N PHE A 28 1.16 19.81 -19.46
CA PHE A 28 -0.22 19.70 -18.97
C PHE A 28 -0.69 20.93 -18.20
N ILE A 29 0.18 21.48 -17.35
CA ILE A 29 -0.12 22.68 -16.54
C ILE A 29 0.19 23.99 -17.27
N ASN A 30 0.64 23.96 -18.53
CA ASN A 30 1.12 25.12 -19.31
C ASN A 30 2.27 25.89 -18.64
N PHE A 31 3.13 25.19 -17.93
CA PHE A 31 4.28 25.77 -17.22
C PHE A 31 5.55 25.67 -18.08
N LYS A 32 6.15 26.83 -18.38
CA LYS A 32 7.42 26.88 -19.13
C LYS A 32 8.60 26.68 -18.19
N SER A 33 8.94 25.46 -17.86
CA SER A 33 10.08 25.11 -17.02
C SER A 33 11.44 25.33 -17.70
N ASN A 34 11.47 25.33 -19.05
CA ASN A 34 12.69 25.27 -19.85
C ASN A 34 13.65 24.14 -19.38
N TYR A 35 13.07 22.98 -19.03
CA TYR A 35 13.77 21.82 -18.45
C TYR A 35 14.56 22.13 -17.16
N ASN A 36 14.19 23.20 -16.45
CA ASN A 36 14.81 23.58 -15.19
C ASN A 36 13.98 23.08 -14.00
N PHE A 37 14.44 21.98 -13.41
CA PHE A 37 13.80 21.39 -12.24
C PHE A 37 13.61 22.38 -11.09
N LYS A 38 14.64 23.22 -10.79
CA LYS A 38 14.56 24.20 -9.69
C LYS A 38 13.43 25.20 -9.88
N THR A 39 13.18 25.62 -11.12
CA THR A 39 12.09 26.55 -11.44
C THR A 39 10.72 25.92 -11.20
N LEU A 40 10.53 24.68 -11.68
CA LEU A 40 9.30 23.94 -11.43
C LEU A 40 9.12 23.64 -9.95
N TRP A 41 10.15 23.13 -9.29
CA TRP A 41 10.11 22.88 -7.83
C TRP A 41 9.74 24.14 -7.04
N LYS A 42 10.36 25.28 -7.36
CA LYS A 42 10.01 26.55 -6.69
C LYS A 42 8.54 26.89 -6.88
N TRP A 43 8.03 26.74 -8.08
CA TRP A 43 6.61 26.98 -8.35
C TRP A 43 5.71 26.05 -7.51
N THR A 44 6.03 24.76 -7.38
CA THR A 44 5.21 23.84 -6.55
C THR A 44 5.17 24.25 -5.07
N VAL A 45 6.26 24.84 -4.58
CA VAL A 45 6.35 25.34 -3.18
C VAL A 45 5.63 26.67 -3.01
N ASP A 46 5.73 27.59 -3.98
CA ASP A 46 5.09 28.90 -3.93
C ASP A 46 3.56 28.83 -4.19
N HIS A 47 3.11 27.79 -4.93
CA HIS A 47 1.71 27.60 -5.33
C HIS A 47 1.20 26.18 -5.00
N PRO A 48 1.25 25.75 -3.73
CA PRO A 48 0.98 24.35 -3.36
C PRO A 48 -0.46 23.92 -3.66
N GLU A 49 -1.46 24.77 -3.49
CA GLU A 49 -2.86 24.45 -3.81
C GLU A 49 -3.06 24.24 -5.31
N GLU A 50 -2.47 25.10 -6.13
CA GLU A 50 -2.54 24.97 -7.59
C GLU A 50 -1.82 23.70 -8.05
N PHE A 51 -0.62 23.41 -7.51
CA PHE A 51 0.14 22.22 -7.81
C PHE A 51 -0.67 20.95 -7.51
N TRP A 52 -1.15 20.80 -6.27
CA TRP A 52 -1.86 19.58 -5.88
C TRP A 52 -3.20 19.41 -6.60
N SER A 53 -3.92 20.50 -6.86
CA SER A 53 -5.15 20.46 -7.65
C SER A 53 -4.89 19.98 -9.09
N LYS A 54 -3.89 20.55 -9.77
CA LYS A 54 -3.52 20.16 -11.13
C LYS A 54 -2.94 18.76 -11.18
N PHE A 55 -2.18 18.36 -10.16
CA PHE A 55 -1.61 17.02 -10.07
C PHE A 55 -2.69 15.96 -9.87
N TRP A 56 -3.72 16.22 -9.08
CA TRP A 56 -4.90 15.36 -8.99
C TRP A 56 -5.52 15.07 -10.36
N ASP A 57 -5.72 16.13 -11.16
CA ASP A 57 -6.32 16.02 -12.49
C ASP A 57 -5.38 15.29 -13.48
N TYR A 58 -4.09 15.61 -13.45
CA TYR A 58 -3.06 14.96 -14.26
C TYR A 58 -2.97 13.44 -13.98
N SER A 59 -2.97 13.07 -12.73
CA SER A 59 -2.90 11.66 -12.31
C SER A 59 -4.22 10.90 -12.45
N LYS A 60 -5.29 11.58 -12.88
CA LYS A 60 -6.62 11.00 -13.12
C LYS A 60 -7.13 10.20 -11.91
N ILE A 61 -7.04 10.81 -10.72
CA ILE A 61 -7.53 10.19 -9.50
C ILE A 61 -9.04 10.01 -9.58
N ILE A 62 -9.51 8.79 -9.34
CA ILE A 62 -10.92 8.44 -9.25
C ILE A 62 -11.40 8.81 -7.85
N GLY A 63 -12.30 9.78 -7.76
CA GLY A 63 -12.81 10.26 -6.48
C GLY A 63 -13.54 11.60 -6.61
N ASP A 64 -14.05 12.08 -5.51
CA ASP A 64 -14.53 13.44 -5.37
C ASP A 64 -13.40 14.30 -4.80
N LYS A 65 -12.89 15.23 -5.60
CA LYS A 65 -11.74 16.08 -5.21
C LYS A 65 -12.11 17.07 -4.11
N GLY A 66 -13.39 17.43 -3.99
CA GLY A 66 -13.83 18.50 -3.10
C GLY A 66 -13.50 19.88 -3.65
N LYS A 67 -13.72 20.90 -2.83
CA LYS A 67 -13.50 22.32 -3.20
C LYS A 67 -12.23 22.89 -2.60
N GLU A 68 -11.95 22.56 -1.35
CA GLU A 68 -10.77 23.03 -0.63
C GLU A 68 -9.60 22.08 -0.89
N ILE A 69 -8.48 22.61 -1.39
CA ILE A 69 -7.31 21.80 -1.71
C ILE A 69 -6.39 21.63 -0.52
N ILE A 70 -6.10 22.73 0.18
CA ILE A 70 -5.29 22.72 1.41
C ILE A 70 -5.94 23.62 2.44
N LYS A 71 -6.25 23.04 3.59
CA LYS A 71 -6.63 23.78 4.77
C LYS A 71 -5.41 23.95 5.67
N PHE A 72 -4.78 25.11 5.56
CA PHE A 72 -3.58 25.39 6.35
C PHE A 72 -3.90 25.58 7.83
N ASP A 73 -3.05 25.04 8.68
CA ASP A 73 -3.06 25.28 10.12
C ASP A 73 -1.71 25.84 10.58
N LYS A 74 -1.68 26.62 11.65
CA LYS A 74 -0.46 27.15 12.25
C LYS A 74 0.47 26.02 12.73
N THR A 75 -0.10 24.89 13.08
CA THR A 75 0.61 23.69 13.46
C THR A 75 0.72 22.77 12.25
N PHE A 76 1.93 22.55 11.74
CA PHE A 76 2.19 21.81 10.51
C PHE A 76 1.42 20.49 10.40
N ASN A 77 1.41 19.69 11.45
CA ASN A 77 0.73 18.39 11.47
C ASN A 77 -0.81 18.44 11.49
N LYS A 78 -1.40 19.65 11.59
CA LYS A 78 -2.85 19.87 11.50
C LYS A 78 -3.29 20.40 10.14
N THR A 79 -2.36 20.76 9.27
CA THR A 79 -2.66 21.08 7.87
C THR A 79 -3.27 19.88 7.19
N GLN A 80 -4.40 20.10 6.51
CA GLN A 80 -5.15 19.05 5.83
C GLN A 80 -5.11 19.26 4.32
N PHE A 81 -4.80 18.20 3.60
CA PHE A 81 -4.90 18.17 2.14
C PHE A 81 -6.25 17.56 1.74
N PHE A 82 -6.92 18.20 0.79
CA PHE A 82 -8.21 17.78 0.26
C PHE A 82 -9.25 17.42 1.35
N PRO A 83 -9.54 18.32 2.30
CA PRO A 83 -10.35 18.01 3.48
C PRO A 83 -11.77 17.52 3.14
N ASP A 84 -12.33 17.97 2.01
CA ASP A 84 -13.68 17.58 1.54
C ASP A 84 -13.68 16.39 0.59
N SER A 85 -12.50 15.85 0.26
CA SER A 85 -12.37 14.80 -0.74
C SER A 85 -12.82 13.44 -0.22
N LYS A 86 -13.38 12.64 -1.15
CA LYS A 86 -13.70 11.22 -0.93
C LYS A 86 -13.17 10.36 -2.06
N LEU A 87 -12.41 9.34 -1.73
CA LEU A 87 -11.85 8.40 -2.68
C LEU A 87 -11.71 7.00 -2.08
N ASN A 88 -11.42 6.03 -2.94
CA ASN A 88 -10.99 4.70 -2.52
C ASN A 88 -9.64 4.38 -3.13
N TYR A 89 -8.66 4.04 -2.31
CA TYR A 89 -7.30 3.72 -2.77
C TYR A 89 -7.31 2.53 -3.73
N ALA A 90 -7.99 1.44 -3.37
CA ALA A 90 -8.04 0.23 -4.17
C ALA A 90 -8.76 0.44 -5.52
N GLU A 91 -9.82 1.30 -5.59
CA GLU A 91 -10.47 1.70 -6.84
C GLU A 91 -9.48 2.31 -7.82
N ASN A 92 -8.58 3.15 -7.32
CA ASN A 92 -7.55 3.81 -8.13
C ASN A 92 -6.46 2.86 -8.61
N ILE A 93 -6.02 1.93 -7.78
CA ILE A 93 -5.00 0.93 -8.15
C ILE A 93 -5.57 -0.09 -9.15
N LEU A 94 -6.82 -0.52 -8.94
CA LEU A 94 -7.47 -1.58 -9.72
C LEU A 94 -8.27 -1.07 -10.94
N LYS A 95 -8.06 0.19 -11.34
CA LYS A 95 -8.75 0.76 -12.52
C LYS A 95 -8.46 0.02 -13.83
N LYS A 96 -7.32 -0.66 -13.94
CA LYS A 96 -6.95 -1.50 -15.07
C LYS A 96 -7.51 -2.93 -14.87
N LYS A 97 -8.22 -3.45 -15.88
CA LYS A 97 -8.85 -4.79 -15.83
C LYS A 97 -8.47 -5.62 -17.05
N THR A 98 -7.19 -5.57 -17.42
CA THR A 98 -6.68 -6.24 -18.63
C THR A 98 -6.10 -7.62 -18.31
N SER A 99 -5.76 -8.39 -19.35
CA SER A 99 -5.03 -9.65 -19.24
C SER A 99 -3.51 -9.47 -19.09
N GLU A 100 -3.02 -8.22 -19.05
CA GLU A 100 -1.61 -7.95 -18.82
C GLU A 100 -1.22 -8.31 -17.39
N VAL A 101 0.04 -8.70 -17.19
CA VAL A 101 0.60 -8.99 -15.88
C VAL A 101 0.57 -7.74 -15.01
N ALA A 102 -0.01 -7.88 -13.82
CA ALA A 102 -0.05 -6.84 -12.81
C ALA A 102 1.08 -6.98 -11.80
N VAL A 103 1.38 -8.21 -11.38
CA VAL A 103 2.41 -8.53 -10.39
C VAL A 103 3.10 -9.81 -10.81
N SER A 104 4.43 -9.79 -10.77
CA SER A 104 5.29 -10.98 -10.86
C SER A 104 5.99 -11.18 -9.54
N PHE A 105 5.98 -12.39 -9.02
CA PHE A 105 6.69 -12.81 -7.83
C PHE A 105 7.77 -13.81 -8.20
N LEU A 106 8.98 -13.55 -7.74
CA LEU A 106 10.13 -14.45 -7.88
C LEU A 106 10.69 -14.80 -6.51
N SER A 107 10.74 -16.09 -6.18
CA SER A 107 11.37 -16.55 -4.94
C SER A 107 12.86 -16.85 -5.16
N GLU A 108 13.64 -16.83 -4.08
CA GLU A 108 15.06 -17.22 -4.11
C GLU A 108 15.30 -18.70 -4.51
N LYS A 109 14.25 -19.52 -4.57
CA LYS A 109 14.27 -20.91 -5.04
C LYS A 109 13.87 -21.07 -6.51
N GLY A 110 13.74 -19.96 -7.24
CA GLY A 110 13.34 -19.98 -8.64
C GLY A 110 11.86 -20.30 -8.85
N PHE A 111 11.05 -20.23 -7.81
CA PHE A 111 9.61 -20.33 -7.94
C PHE A 111 9.05 -18.98 -8.38
N GLU A 112 8.30 -19.00 -9.46
CA GLU A 112 7.72 -17.81 -10.09
C GLU A 112 6.20 -17.90 -10.10
N GLU A 113 5.54 -16.78 -9.83
CA GLU A 113 4.09 -16.60 -9.96
C GLU A 113 3.79 -15.26 -10.60
N GLU A 114 2.75 -15.23 -11.42
CA GLU A 114 2.24 -14.01 -12.00
C GLU A 114 0.72 -13.92 -11.80
N ILE A 115 0.23 -12.70 -11.63
CA ILE A 115 -1.19 -12.39 -11.64
C ILE A 115 -1.49 -11.26 -12.61
N THR A 116 -2.52 -11.43 -13.43
CA THR A 116 -2.99 -10.38 -14.33
C THR A 116 -3.82 -9.35 -13.59
N TRP A 117 -3.98 -8.14 -14.14
CA TRP A 117 -4.84 -7.09 -13.58
C TRP A 117 -6.28 -7.57 -13.38
N LYS A 118 -6.81 -8.33 -14.33
CA LYS A 118 -8.17 -8.90 -14.23
C LYS A 118 -8.29 -9.88 -13.05
N HIS A 119 -7.31 -10.78 -12.90
CA HIS A 119 -7.33 -11.75 -11.80
C HIS A 119 -7.07 -11.08 -10.45
N LEU A 120 -6.17 -10.09 -10.38
CA LEU A 120 -5.94 -9.32 -9.17
C LEU A 120 -7.23 -8.60 -8.73
N TYR A 121 -7.91 -7.92 -9.66
CA TYR A 121 -9.20 -7.27 -9.39
C TYR A 121 -10.22 -8.25 -8.80
N ASN A 122 -10.42 -9.40 -9.45
CA ASN A 122 -11.38 -10.42 -9.01
C ASN A 122 -11.02 -10.97 -7.62
N SER A 123 -9.74 -11.29 -7.38
CA SER A 123 -9.26 -11.81 -6.10
C SER A 123 -9.45 -10.80 -4.98
N VAL A 124 -9.17 -9.52 -5.23
CA VAL A 124 -9.41 -8.44 -4.27
C VAL A 124 -10.90 -8.30 -3.95
N CYS A 125 -11.78 -8.35 -4.97
CA CYS A 125 -13.23 -8.25 -4.77
C CYS A 125 -13.78 -9.44 -3.98
N LYS A 126 -13.32 -10.65 -4.25
CA LYS A 126 -13.70 -11.85 -3.48
C LYS A 126 -13.24 -11.76 -2.02
N PHE A 127 -11.95 -11.43 -1.80
CA PHE A 127 -11.43 -11.31 -0.45
C PHE A 127 -12.08 -10.15 0.32
N SER A 128 -12.39 -9.05 -0.35
CA SER A 128 -13.18 -7.94 0.21
C SER A 128 -14.56 -8.40 0.68
N GLY A 129 -15.29 -9.17 -0.15
CA GLY A 129 -16.59 -9.76 0.23
C GLY A 129 -16.45 -10.66 1.46
N TYR A 130 -15.43 -11.49 1.51
CA TYR A 130 -15.15 -12.33 2.68
C TYR A 130 -14.88 -11.52 3.95
N LEU A 131 -14.08 -10.46 3.89
CA LEU A 131 -13.83 -9.59 5.04
C LEU A 131 -15.15 -8.96 5.55
N LYS A 132 -16.04 -8.53 4.65
CA LYS A 132 -17.37 -8.03 5.01
C LYS A 132 -18.23 -9.11 5.66
N SER A 133 -18.23 -10.35 5.15
CA SER A 133 -18.98 -11.46 5.74
C SER A 133 -18.54 -11.82 7.15
N LEU A 134 -17.29 -11.51 7.51
CA LEU A 134 -16.78 -11.62 8.88
C LEU A 134 -17.19 -10.44 9.79
N GLY A 135 -17.92 -9.47 9.26
CA GLY A 135 -18.40 -8.30 9.98
C GLY A 135 -17.37 -7.19 10.16
N LEU A 136 -16.23 -7.21 9.43
CA LEU A 136 -15.25 -6.13 9.48
C LEU A 136 -15.84 -4.84 8.91
N LYS A 137 -15.55 -3.75 9.61
CA LYS A 137 -16.05 -2.41 9.27
C LYS A 137 -14.88 -1.45 9.04
N LYS A 138 -15.20 -0.30 8.44
CA LYS A 138 -14.31 0.85 8.34
C LYS A 138 -13.62 1.11 9.67
N GLY A 139 -12.29 1.20 9.66
CA GLY A 139 -11.47 1.46 10.84
C GLY A 139 -11.05 0.20 11.64
N ASP A 140 -11.59 -0.99 11.33
CA ASP A 140 -11.04 -2.23 11.89
C ASP A 140 -9.62 -2.48 11.39
N ARG A 141 -8.82 -3.22 12.14
CA ARG A 141 -7.41 -3.50 11.82
C ARG A 141 -7.22 -4.96 11.46
N VAL A 142 -6.49 -5.17 10.37
CA VAL A 142 -5.98 -6.48 9.93
C VAL A 142 -4.46 -6.43 10.02
N ALA A 143 -3.89 -7.40 10.73
CA ALA A 143 -2.45 -7.59 10.78
C ALA A 143 -2.01 -8.69 9.82
N ALA A 144 -0.79 -8.59 9.31
CA ALA A 144 -0.19 -9.59 8.44
C ALA A 144 1.28 -9.86 8.83
N TYR A 145 1.58 -11.13 9.02
CA TYR A 145 2.94 -11.63 9.27
C TYR A 145 3.33 -12.50 8.08
N VAL A 146 3.83 -11.84 7.03
CA VAL A 146 3.84 -12.40 5.67
C VAL A 146 5.09 -12.06 4.88
N PRO A 147 5.53 -12.94 3.97
CA PRO A 147 6.50 -12.59 2.92
C PRO A 147 5.85 -11.74 1.83
N ASN A 148 6.66 -11.20 0.92
CA ASN A 148 6.20 -10.44 -0.25
C ASN A 148 5.63 -11.39 -1.31
N LYS A 149 4.39 -11.81 -1.13
CA LYS A 149 3.65 -12.69 -2.03
C LYS A 149 2.46 -11.94 -2.66
N ILE A 150 1.90 -12.50 -3.73
CA ILE A 150 0.71 -11.96 -4.41
C ILE A 150 -0.47 -11.87 -3.42
N GLU A 151 -0.64 -12.86 -2.55
CA GLU A 151 -1.69 -12.90 -1.52
C GLU A 151 -1.58 -11.72 -0.53
N THR A 152 -0.37 -11.23 -0.28
CA THR A 152 -0.14 -10.04 0.56
C THR A 152 -0.73 -8.79 -0.10
N ILE A 153 -0.53 -8.64 -1.41
CA ILE A 153 -1.07 -7.51 -2.19
C ILE A 153 -2.60 -7.59 -2.28
N ILE A 154 -3.15 -8.78 -2.56
CA ILE A 154 -4.59 -9.03 -2.57
C ILE A 154 -5.21 -8.62 -1.23
N SER A 155 -4.59 -9.05 -0.13
CA SER A 155 -5.08 -8.78 1.23
C SER A 155 -5.07 -7.30 1.56
N PHE A 156 -3.97 -6.61 1.27
CA PHE A 156 -3.85 -5.17 1.48
C PHE A 156 -4.90 -4.39 0.68
N LEU A 157 -5.04 -4.68 -0.61
CA LEU A 157 -5.99 -3.98 -1.47
C LEU A 157 -7.46 -4.26 -1.06
N ALA A 158 -7.77 -5.47 -0.59
CA ALA A 158 -9.09 -5.80 -0.07
C ALA A 158 -9.40 -5.05 1.24
N CYS A 159 -8.41 -4.92 2.13
CA CYS A 159 -8.54 -4.07 3.32
C CYS A 159 -8.79 -2.61 2.93
N ALA A 160 -7.96 -2.05 2.04
CA ALA A 160 -8.10 -0.68 1.57
C ALA A 160 -9.47 -0.42 0.90
N LYS A 161 -9.98 -1.39 0.11
CA LYS A 161 -11.29 -1.34 -0.53
C LYS A 161 -12.42 -1.18 0.48
N ASN A 162 -12.32 -1.82 1.64
CA ASN A 162 -13.34 -1.82 2.70
C ASN A 162 -13.11 -0.75 3.79
N GLY A 163 -12.09 0.12 3.65
CA GLY A 163 -11.72 1.06 4.69
C GLY A 163 -11.17 0.41 5.96
N VAL A 164 -10.71 -0.84 5.86
CA VAL A 164 -10.04 -1.59 6.92
C VAL A 164 -8.57 -1.21 6.92
N ILE A 165 -8.01 -1.01 8.11
CA ILE A 165 -6.63 -0.54 8.28
C ILE A 165 -5.68 -1.74 8.26
N TRP A 166 -4.69 -1.69 7.36
CA TRP A 166 -3.66 -2.71 7.21
C TRP A 166 -2.45 -2.46 8.11
N SER A 167 -1.82 -3.52 8.60
CA SER A 167 -0.48 -3.45 9.18
C SER A 167 0.28 -4.74 8.97
N SER A 168 1.53 -4.68 8.55
CA SER A 168 2.30 -5.89 8.26
C SER A 168 3.69 -5.88 8.88
N CYS A 169 4.20 -7.09 9.16
CA CYS A 169 5.57 -7.37 9.53
C CYS A 169 6.15 -8.44 8.63
N SER A 170 7.44 -8.33 8.30
CA SER A 170 8.20 -9.39 7.66
C SER A 170 8.25 -10.65 8.54
N PRO A 171 8.20 -11.86 7.97
CA PRO A 171 8.31 -13.12 8.71
C PRO A 171 9.70 -13.32 9.37
N ASP A 172 10.66 -12.45 9.06
CA ASP A 172 12.00 -12.45 9.70
C ASP A 172 11.95 -11.91 11.12
N PHE A 173 10.93 -11.12 11.49
CA PHE A 173 10.80 -10.65 12.86
C PHE A 173 10.61 -11.82 13.84
N GLY A 174 11.27 -11.74 15.00
CA GLY A 174 10.99 -12.62 16.12
C GLY A 174 9.62 -12.33 16.75
N ILE A 175 9.10 -13.28 17.54
CA ILE A 175 7.79 -13.19 18.22
C ILE A 175 7.61 -11.86 18.92
N GLN A 176 8.59 -11.47 19.76
CA GLN A 176 8.52 -10.21 20.53
C GLN A 176 8.41 -8.99 19.60
N GLY A 177 9.16 -8.97 18.51
CA GLY A 177 9.12 -7.88 17.54
C GLY A 177 7.75 -7.72 16.86
N VAL A 178 7.04 -8.82 16.61
CA VAL A 178 5.67 -8.82 16.06
C VAL A 178 4.66 -8.39 17.14
N VAL A 179 4.78 -8.95 18.34
CA VAL A 179 3.90 -8.64 19.48
C VAL A 179 3.99 -7.17 19.86
N ASP A 180 5.19 -6.60 19.94
CA ASP A 180 5.41 -5.18 20.27
C ASP A 180 4.75 -4.23 19.27
N ARG A 181 4.49 -4.68 18.05
CA ARG A 181 3.81 -3.92 17.01
C ARG A 181 2.31 -4.16 17.05
N PHE A 182 1.89 -5.39 16.83
CA PHE A 182 0.47 -5.71 16.64
C PHE A 182 -0.38 -5.57 17.90
N LYS A 183 0.19 -5.81 19.08
CA LYS A 183 -0.53 -5.61 20.34
C LYS A 183 -0.98 -4.16 20.56
N GLN A 184 -0.24 -3.17 20.01
CA GLN A 184 -0.60 -1.75 20.09
C GLN A 184 -1.86 -1.42 19.28
N ILE A 185 -2.06 -2.10 18.15
CA ILE A 185 -3.15 -1.79 17.20
C ILE A 185 -4.36 -2.70 17.38
N GLN A 186 -4.26 -3.76 18.18
CA GLN A 186 -5.34 -4.70 18.49
C GLN A 186 -6.08 -5.18 17.23
N PRO A 187 -5.41 -5.89 16.30
CA PRO A 187 -6.04 -6.35 15.07
C PRO A 187 -7.07 -7.44 15.35
N THR A 188 -8.11 -7.51 14.52
CA THR A 188 -9.17 -8.52 14.61
C THR A 188 -8.80 -9.79 13.85
N ILE A 189 -8.02 -9.65 12.77
CA ILE A 189 -7.59 -10.75 11.90
C ILE A 189 -6.07 -10.73 11.79
N LEU A 190 -5.48 -11.93 11.72
CA LEU A 190 -4.10 -12.15 11.32
C LEU A 190 -4.08 -12.89 9.98
N ILE A 191 -3.29 -12.41 9.03
CA ILE A 191 -2.97 -13.10 7.78
C ILE A 191 -1.52 -13.54 7.83
N THR A 192 -1.23 -14.78 7.43
CA THR A 192 0.13 -15.31 7.42
C THR A 192 0.31 -16.34 6.31
N SER A 193 1.54 -16.80 6.08
CA SER A 193 1.84 -17.95 5.24
C SER A 193 2.23 -19.16 6.10
N ASP A 194 2.21 -20.34 5.50
CA ASP A 194 2.68 -21.58 6.14
C ASP A 194 4.19 -21.54 6.37
N HIS A 195 4.95 -21.03 5.41
CA HIS A 195 6.41 -20.91 5.46
C HIS A 195 6.89 -19.79 4.53
N TYR A 196 8.20 -19.53 4.54
CA TYR A 196 8.92 -18.73 3.54
C TYR A 196 10.32 -19.27 3.35
N PHE A 197 11.02 -18.79 2.33
CA PHE A 197 12.44 -19.12 2.10
C PHE A 197 13.30 -17.90 2.46
N TYR A 198 14.43 -18.19 3.10
CA TYR A 198 15.45 -17.19 3.38
C TYR A 198 16.83 -17.86 3.41
N ASN A 199 17.77 -17.34 2.66
CA ASN A 199 19.14 -17.86 2.51
C ASN A 199 19.17 -19.36 2.22
N GLY A 200 18.35 -19.80 1.27
CA GLY A 200 18.21 -21.18 0.83
C GLY A 200 17.45 -22.12 1.76
N LYS A 201 16.99 -21.67 2.91
CA LYS A 201 16.30 -22.48 3.92
C LYS A 201 14.79 -22.27 3.88
N LYS A 202 14.03 -23.37 3.96
CA LYS A 202 12.57 -23.32 4.23
C LYS A 202 12.36 -23.08 5.73
N ILE A 203 11.66 -22.01 6.05
CA ILE A 203 11.38 -21.58 7.44
C ILE A 203 9.87 -21.65 7.67
N ASN A 204 9.43 -22.60 8.49
CA ASN A 204 8.04 -22.68 8.93
C ASN A 204 7.77 -21.58 9.97
N ILE A 205 6.68 -20.84 9.80
CA ILE A 205 6.34 -19.72 10.70
C ILE A 205 5.11 -19.99 11.59
N LEU A 206 4.38 -21.07 11.36
CA LEU A 206 3.13 -21.37 12.08
C LEU A 206 3.32 -21.59 13.57
N GLU A 207 4.45 -22.16 14.00
CA GLU A 207 4.77 -22.29 15.43
C GLU A 207 4.92 -20.91 16.09
N LYS A 208 5.61 -19.98 15.42
CA LYS A 208 5.69 -18.59 15.90
C LYS A 208 4.31 -17.93 15.97
N VAL A 209 3.45 -18.22 14.97
CA VAL A 209 2.07 -17.69 14.91
C VAL A 209 1.27 -18.14 16.12
N LYS A 210 1.37 -19.41 16.55
CA LYS A 210 0.69 -19.90 17.77
C LYS A 210 1.07 -19.08 19.00
N ASP A 211 2.33 -18.74 19.15
CA ASP A 211 2.80 -17.95 20.30
C ASP A 211 2.38 -16.48 20.18
N ILE A 212 2.40 -15.91 18.98
CA ILE A 212 1.89 -14.55 18.71
C ILE A 212 0.40 -14.45 19.08
N LEU A 213 -0.42 -15.45 18.73
CA LEU A 213 -1.85 -15.47 19.02
C LEU A 213 -2.15 -15.51 20.52
N LYS A 214 -1.34 -16.19 21.33
CA LYS A 214 -1.47 -16.18 22.80
C LYS A 214 -1.28 -14.77 23.38
N GLU A 215 -0.37 -13.99 22.79
CA GLU A 215 -0.03 -12.64 23.26
C GLU A 215 -0.99 -11.55 22.74
N ILE A 216 -1.77 -11.83 21.69
CA ILE A 216 -2.67 -10.86 21.05
C ILE A 216 -4.10 -11.39 20.97
N PRO A 217 -4.84 -11.41 22.09
CA PRO A 217 -6.19 -12.01 22.17
C PRO A 217 -7.27 -11.24 21.38
N SER A 218 -6.94 -10.07 20.83
CA SER A 218 -7.81 -9.34 19.92
C SER A 218 -7.98 -10.05 18.56
N ILE A 219 -7.03 -10.88 18.14
CA ILE A 219 -7.11 -11.66 16.91
C ILE A 219 -8.15 -12.77 17.10
N LYS A 220 -9.23 -12.71 16.32
CA LYS A 220 -10.34 -13.67 16.39
C LYS A 220 -10.27 -14.73 15.28
N LYS A 221 -9.52 -14.44 14.22
CA LYS A 221 -9.38 -15.35 13.08
C LYS A 221 -8.01 -15.20 12.44
N THR A 222 -7.44 -16.34 12.06
CA THR A 222 -6.15 -16.39 11.35
C THR A 222 -6.35 -17.05 9.99
N LEU A 223 -5.92 -16.34 8.93
CA LEU A 223 -5.91 -16.87 7.58
C LEU A 223 -4.48 -17.23 7.18
N VAL A 224 -4.33 -18.40 6.56
CA VAL A 224 -3.04 -18.89 6.10
C VAL A 224 -3.10 -19.18 4.62
N PHE A 225 -2.15 -18.62 3.86
CA PHE A 225 -1.93 -19.01 2.47
C PHE A 225 -0.70 -19.90 2.34
N ASN A 226 -0.70 -20.75 1.33
CA ASN A 226 0.44 -21.59 1.01
C ASN A 226 1.49 -20.74 0.28
N TYR A 227 2.73 -20.73 0.76
CA TYR A 227 3.83 -20.09 0.06
C TYR A 227 4.05 -20.70 -1.33
N ASN A 228 3.96 -22.03 -1.41
CA ASN A 228 3.93 -22.76 -2.66
C ASN A 228 2.53 -23.35 -2.87
N GLN A 229 1.83 -22.89 -3.91
CA GLN A 229 0.44 -23.30 -4.19
C GLN A 229 0.29 -24.82 -4.45
N LYS A 230 1.38 -25.54 -4.77
CA LYS A 230 1.39 -27.00 -4.96
C LYS A 230 1.33 -27.77 -3.63
N GLU A 231 1.59 -27.11 -2.51
CA GLU A 231 1.53 -27.71 -1.18
C GLU A 231 0.15 -27.46 -0.57
N THR A 232 -0.53 -28.51 -0.10
CA THR A 232 -1.83 -28.36 0.58
C THR A 232 -1.60 -28.14 2.07
N PHE A 233 -2.10 -27.01 2.58
CA PHE A 233 -2.17 -26.72 4.00
C PHE A 233 -3.51 -27.20 4.56
N ASN A 234 -3.46 -28.07 5.55
CA ASN A 234 -4.65 -28.64 6.18
C ASN A 234 -4.48 -28.58 7.71
N GLN A 235 -4.84 -27.46 8.32
CA GLN A 235 -4.96 -27.33 9.78
C GLN A 235 -6.32 -26.76 10.11
N GLU A 236 -7.09 -27.42 10.95
CA GLU A 236 -8.45 -27.05 11.33
C GLU A 236 -8.52 -25.72 12.09
N ASP A 237 -7.43 -25.34 12.77
CA ASP A 237 -7.34 -24.10 13.56
C ASP A 237 -7.26 -22.82 12.71
N TYR A 238 -7.01 -22.93 11.40
CA TYR A 238 -6.78 -21.79 10.51
C TYR A 238 -7.68 -21.82 9.28
N VAL A 239 -8.03 -20.65 8.79
CA VAL A 239 -8.77 -20.51 7.54
C VAL A 239 -7.78 -20.57 6.36
N ASN A 240 -8.03 -21.45 5.41
CA ASN A 240 -7.25 -21.51 4.18
C ASN A 240 -7.61 -20.34 3.26
N PHE A 241 -6.65 -19.45 3.03
CA PHE A 241 -6.81 -18.25 2.23
C PHE A 241 -7.23 -18.55 0.78
N ASN A 242 -6.63 -19.58 0.18
CA ASN A 242 -6.91 -19.91 -1.21
C ASN A 242 -8.34 -20.44 -1.38
N LYS A 243 -8.85 -21.23 -0.43
CA LYS A 243 -10.25 -21.65 -0.43
C LYS A 243 -11.22 -20.47 -0.35
N VAL A 244 -10.85 -19.43 0.40
CA VAL A 244 -11.65 -18.19 0.45
C VAL A 244 -11.70 -17.51 -0.92
N LEU A 245 -10.61 -17.47 -1.64
CA LEU A 245 -10.57 -16.90 -2.99
C LEU A 245 -11.36 -17.74 -4.00
N ASP A 246 -11.35 -19.08 -3.87
CA ASP A 246 -12.07 -19.97 -4.78
C ASP A 246 -13.58 -19.88 -4.60
N GLN A 247 -14.06 -19.77 -3.36
CA GLN A 247 -15.47 -19.88 -2.98
C GLN A 247 -16.13 -18.51 -2.68
N GLY A 248 -15.35 -17.43 -2.61
CA GLY A 248 -15.83 -16.11 -2.22
C GLY A 248 -16.73 -15.47 -3.28
N ASP A 249 -17.78 -14.80 -2.83
CA ASP A 249 -18.59 -13.93 -3.66
C ASP A 249 -17.81 -12.67 -4.07
N VAL A 250 -18.08 -12.21 -5.29
CA VAL A 250 -17.42 -11.02 -5.83
C VAL A 250 -18.18 -9.77 -5.41
N ASP A 251 -17.60 -8.97 -4.52
CA ASP A 251 -18.09 -7.64 -4.20
C ASP A 251 -17.39 -6.58 -5.05
N GLU A 252 -18.06 -6.08 -6.07
CA GLU A 252 -17.50 -5.05 -6.98
C GLU A 252 -17.74 -3.62 -6.53
N THR A 253 -18.37 -3.40 -5.36
CA THR A 253 -18.67 -2.05 -4.86
C THR A 253 -17.44 -1.43 -4.20
N PHE A 254 -17.13 -0.18 -4.54
CA PHE A 254 -16.08 0.61 -3.91
C PHE A 254 -16.70 1.78 -3.13
N GLU A 255 -16.72 1.64 -1.81
CA GLU A 255 -17.10 2.76 -0.94
C GLU A 255 -15.96 3.77 -0.88
N ARG A 256 -16.26 5.05 -1.02
CA ARG A 256 -15.27 6.13 -0.94
C ARG A 256 -15.22 6.69 0.46
N PHE A 257 -14.02 6.85 0.98
CA PHE A 257 -13.72 7.34 2.31
C PHE A 257 -13.08 8.73 2.24
N GLU A 258 -13.08 9.44 3.35
CA GLU A 258 -12.41 10.73 3.50
C GLU A 258 -10.91 10.61 3.13
N PHE A 259 -10.33 11.66 2.57
CA PHE A 259 -8.94 11.69 2.11
C PHE A 259 -7.95 11.20 3.19
N ASN A 260 -8.15 11.61 4.43
CA ASN A 260 -7.30 11.24 5.56
C ASN A 260 -7.73 9.93 6.26
N HIS A 261 -8.69 9.17 5.70
CA HIS A 261 -9.02 7.88 6.28
C HIS A 261 -7.79 6.97 6.36
N PRO A 262 -7.47 6.37 7.52
CA PRO A 262 -6.29 5.52 7.67
C PRO A 262 -6.30 4.32 6.70
N ILE A 263 -5.20 4.13 5.98
CA ILE A 263 -5.04 2.97 5.09
C ILE A 263 -4.15 1.90 5.70
N TYR A 264 -3.02 2.33 6.31
CA TYR A 264 -2.11 1.39 7.00
C TYR A 264 -1.38 2.05 8.17
N ILE A 265 -0.90 1.19 9.07
CA ILE A 265 -0.05 1.55 10.19
C ILE A 265 1.32 0.91 9.97
N LEU A 266 2.35 1.74 9.86
CA LEU A 266 3.75 1.34 9.81
C LEU A 266 4.43 1.62 11.15
N TYR A 267 5.67 1.16 11.31
CA TYR A 267 6.40 1.29 12.56
C TYR A 267 7.78 1.87 12.32
N SER A 268 8.13 2.88 13.10
CA SER A 268 9.51 3.34 13.17
C SER A 268 10.28 2.55 14.23
N SER A 269 11.56 2.26 13.94
CA SER A 269 12.50 1.78 14.96
C SER A 269 12.80 2.94 15.89
N GLY A 270 12.09 3.01 17.02
CA GLY A 270 12.40 3.99 18.07
C GLY A 270 13.79 3.73 18.66
N THR A 271 14.62 4.75 18.81
CA THR A 271 15.93 4.65 19.46
C THR A 271 15.81 4.33 20.96
N THR A 272 14.62 4.43 21.54
CA THR A 272 14.36 4.31 22.98
C THR A 272 13.05 3.61 23.28
N GLY A 273 12.92 2.30 23.01
CA GLY A 273 11.77 1.54 23.48
C GLY A 273 10.95 0.85 22.36
N LYS A 274 9.65 0.69 22.59
CA LYS A 274 8.74 0.01 21.63
C LYS A 274 8.62 0.78 20.31
N PRO A 275 8.44 0.08 19.17
CA PRO A 275 8.19 0.72 17.88
C PRO A 275 7.02 1.68 17.95
N LYS A 276 7.16 2.87 17.35
CA LYS A 276 6.09 3.86 17.28
C LYS A 276 5.20 3.60 16.08
N CYS A 277 3.89 3.57 16.30
CA CYS A 277 2.90 3.47 15.23
C CYS A 277 2.84 4.78 14.42
N ILE A 278 2.94 4.68 13.10
CA ILE A 278 2.77 5.79 12.16
C ILE A 278 1.60 5.45 11.26
N THR A 279 0.51 6.20 11.39
CA THR A 279 -0.69 6.00 10.60
C THR A 279 -0.65 6.88 9.36
N HIS A 280 -0.95 6.30 8.20
CA HIS A 280 -0.99 6.99 6.92
C HIS A 280 -2.41 7.06 6.38
N GLY A 281 -2.81 8.22 5.84
CA GLY A 281 -4.11 8.44 5.21
C GLY A 281 -4.14 7.94 3.76
N ALA A 282 -5.26 7.35 3.34
CA ALA A 282 -5.40 6.72 2.03
C ALA A 282 -5.17 7.69 0.86
N GLY A 283 -5.74 8.88 0.92
CA GLY A 283 -5.55 9.89 -0.11
C GLY A 283 -4.11 10.43 -0.15
N ASN A 284 -3.49 10.63 1.01
CA ASN A 284 -2.09 11.07 1.10
C ASN A 284 -1.16 10.04 0.45
N VAL A 285 -1.36 8.75 0.74
CA VAL A 285 -0.59 7.65 0.15
C VAL A 285 -0.81 7.56 -1.35
N LEU A 286 -2.07 7.67 -1.81
CA LEU A 286 -2.40 7.58 -3.22
C LEU A 286 -1.73 8.70 -4.04
N ILE A 287 -1.85 9.94 -3.58
CA ILE A 287 -1.31 11.09 -4.32
C ILE A 287 0.23 11.10 -4.30
N GLU A 288 0.82 10.66 -3.18
CA GLU A 288 2.27 10.52 -3.05
C GLU A 288 2.82 9.42 -3.97
N HIS A 289 2.19 8.24 -4.01
CA HIS A 289 2.58 7.17 -4.93
C HIS A 289 2.45 7.62 -6.39
N ASN A 290 1.35 8.30 -6.74
CA ASN A 290 1.22 8.84 -8.09
C ASN A 290 2.33 9.85 -8.40
N LYS A 291 2.68 10.73 -7.47
CA LYS A 291 3.76 11.71 -7.66
C LYS A 291 5.10 11.03 -7.91
N GLU A 292 5.45 10.02 -7.13
CA GLU A 292 6.73 9.29 -7.30
C GLU A 292 6.82 8.52 -8.61
N PHE A 293 5.68 8.05 -9.16
CA PHE A 293 5.66 7.26 -10.39
C PHE A 293 5.35 8.07 -11.66
N MET A 294 4.87 9.31 -11.54
CA MET A 294 4.38 10.10 -12.68
C MET A 294 5.11 11.44 -12.83
N LEU A 295 6.03 11.79 -11.94
CA LEU A 295 6.91 12.96 -12.01
C LEU A 295 8.37 12.55 -11.83
#